data_49d7928f04c3589b216fd8dd1f1b5e9c
#
_entry.id   49d7928f04c3589b216fd8dd1f1b5e9c
#
_cell.length_a   1.000
_cell.length_b   1.000
_cell.length_c   1.000
_cell.angle_alpha   90.00
_cell.angle_beta   90.00
_cell.angle_gamma   90.00
#
_symmetry.space_group_name_H-M   'P 1'
#
loop_
_entity.id
_entity.type
_entity.pdbx_description
1 polymer ?
#
loop_
_entity_poly.entity_id
_entity_poly.type
_entity_poly.pdbx_seq_one_letter_code
_entity_poly.pdbx_strand_id
1 'polypeptide(L)'
;LSREYLEPTLERVQWSVDSASRNRFMREDLGSTLIHSSGNAMPQLLAEGILRDKSWYKSVRSVSAVKTPLSKFVSSKIKPDKVLYALLSEKEFVLTEIERSRKILDEQYMRLAPEVFLQHYYTLLCGKAIIDAAYYPTQIDLGLGFYGTAFGVATADIIRAVTDERYNFLIPYYRKKVLPQVKAEHPDVVGISMTCQSELVPAFTLAQMIKSVDPNIHIVLGGGLVTELAYRMVKNPPLWEMFDSLIEGPGEVAFTELIERLEKKTDLGGVPNIFYKQKGKIIKGEKLYEFDINEACTPEFPAVRPKSPLPLETSSACYWGRCVFCYYPQQGTPTYDTKAQQKRTRRTELVLADMKELKEKYNPVCIGFTDSSLSPKRIEDIANENLRTKNRMKFSALFRMERTFKSLEFCQKVASGGFIGGHVGLESGSQKVNDIINKGVKLKDVELILENFHKAGILVHVFSIVGMPGETDKDAMETFDFFKRLHKQLELGFVVYPLYVLEHSPLAYRAPEFKLKLTPVPDDILVQATDYRVEGAETSPAKSMMTSISYSEQLSRYLHPLNRVIDIESLTMFLIAQKAKGIEPGKIHDRGFKI
;
A
#
# COMPACT_ATOMS: atom_id res chain seq x y z
N LEU A 1 -3.06 -15.48 7.86
CA LEU A 1 -4.15 -16.42 7.52
C LEU A 1 -3.80 -17.89 7.79
N SER A 2 -3.19 -18.20 8.96
CA SER A 2 -2.99 -19.59 9.35
C SER A 2 -4.30 -20.20 9.89
N ARG A 3 -4.46 -21.51 9.72
CA ARG A 3 -5.63 -22.26 10.25
C ARG A 3 -5.80 -22.02 11.76
N GLU A 4 -4.71 -22.06 12.50
CA GLU A 4 -4.65 -21.82 13.95
C GLU A 4 -5.26 -20.46 14.36
N TYR A 5 -5.23 -19.46 13.48
CA TYR A 5 -5.81 -18.14 13.70
C TYR A 5 -7.26 -18.06 13.17
N LEU A 6 -7.52 -18.63 11.99
CA LEU A 6 -8.83 -18.53 11.34
C LEU A 6 -9.89 -19.42 12.01
N GLU A 7 -9.52 -20.54 12.62
CA GLU A 7 -10.46 -21.44 13.28
C GLU A 7 -11.19 -20.78 14.47
N PRO A 8 -10.49 -20.15 15.45
CA PRO A 8 -11.15 -19.33 16.49
C PRO A 8 -11.91 -18.13 15.93
N THR A 9 -11.45 -17.57 14.80
CA THR A 9 -12.13 -16.46 14.13
C THR A 9 -13.48 -16.92 13.56
N LEU A 10 -13.55 -18.11 12.97
CA LEU A 10 -14.81 -18.72 12.52
C LEU A 10 -15.76 -19.06 13.68
N GLU A 11 -15.25 -19.53 14.81
CA GLU A 11 -16.07 -19.76 16.02
C GLU A 11 -16.71 -18.46 16.48
N ARG A 12 -15.99 -17.32 16.35
CA ARG A 12 -16.55 -16.01 16.64
C ARG A 12 -17.67 -15.62 15.67
N VAL A 13 -17.52 -15.90 14.37
CA VAL A 13 -18.60 -15.72 13.38
C VAL A 13 -19.80 -16.59 13.74
N GLN A 14 -19.59 -17.87 14.10
CA GLN A 14 -20.64 -18.77 14.53
C GLN A 14 -21.38 -18.24 15.76
N TRP A 15 -20.63 -17.78 16.78
CA TRP A 15 -21.22 -17.18 17.97
C TRP A 15 -22.07 -15.95 17.64
N SER A 16 -21.59 -15.10 16.72
CA SER A 16 -22.35 -13.92 16.28
C SER A 16 -23.65 -14.32 15.58
N VAL A 17 -23.64 -15.38 14.77
CA VAL A 17 -24.84 -15.94 14.12
C VAL A 17 -25.81 -16.51 15.15
N ASP A 18 -25.32 -17.28 16.11
CA ASP A 18 -26.14 -17.91 17.14
C ASP A 18 -26.77 -16.87 18.07
N SER A 19 -25.99 -15.85 18.46
CA SER A 19 -26.44 -14.72 19.28
C SER A 19 -27.45 -13.85 18.54
N ALA A 20 -27.31 -13.72 17.23
CA ALA A 20 -28.19 -12.98 16.34
C ALA A 20 -29.38 -13.80 15.85
N SER A 21 -29.63 -14.99 16.40
CA SER A 21 -30.67 -15.93 15.93
C SER A 21 -32.07 -15.31 15.78
N ARG A 22 -32.31 -14.16 16.41
CA ARG A 22 -33.55 -13.36 16.31
C ARG A 22 -33.42 -12.12 15.40
N ASN A 23 -32.22 -11.80 14.89
CA ASN A 23 -31.99 -10.58 14.10
C ASN A 23 -31.51 -10.90 12.69
N ARG A 24 -32.45 -10.93 11.75
CA ARG A 24 -32.21 -11.19 10.32
C ARG A 24 -31.20 -10.23 9.71
N PHE A 25 -31.23 -8.95 10.07
CA PHE A 25 -30.33 -7.92 9.53
C PHE A 25 -28.86 -8.25 9.78
N MET A 26 -28.48 -8.63 11.01
CA MET A 26 -27.08 -8.97 11.30
C MET A 26 -26.56 -10.14 10.46
N ARG A 27 -27.41 -11.12 10.14
CA ARG A 27 -27.00 -12.27 9.29
C ARG A 27 -26.83 -11.87 7.83
N GLU A 28 -27.69 -10.99 7.34
CA GLU A 28 -27.58 -10.43 6.00
C GLU A 28 -26.32 -9.56 5.87
N ASP A 29 -25.99 -8.76 6.90
CA ASP A 29 -24.78 -7.93 6.95
C ASP A 29 -23.50 -8.77 7.00
N LEU A 30 -23.43 -9.80 7.82
CA LEU A 30 -22.28 -10.71 7.88
C LEU A 30 -22.09 -11.44 6.53
N GLY A 31 -23.16 -11.95 5.94
CA GLY A 31 -23.12 -12.60 4.63
C GLY A 31 -22.72 -11.62 3.52
N SER A 32 -23.21 -10.37 3.57
CA SER A 32 -22.81 -9.30 2.65
C SER A 32 -21.33 -8.96 2.80
N THR A 33 -20.84 -8.87 4.03
CA THR A 33 -19.42 -8.65 4.32
C THR A 33 -18.56 -9.76 3.73
N LEU A 34 -18.93 -11.03 3.91
CA LEU A 34 -18.21 -12.16 3.32
C LEU A 34 -18.11 -12.07 1.80
N ILE A 35 -19.19 -11.69 1.13
CA ILE A 35 -19.22 -11.54 -0.33
C ILE A 35 -18.36 -10.36 -0.77
N HIS A 36 -18.58 -9.18 -0.21
CA HIS A 36 -17.86 -7.97 -0.61
C HIS A 36 -16.36 -8.05 -0.30
N SER A 37 -16.00 -8.46 0.91
CA SER A 37 -14.61 -8.55 1.34
C SER A 37 -13.80 -9.63 0.61
N SER A 38 -14.46 -10.67 0.09
CA SER A 38 -13.80 -11.70 -0.71
C SER A 38 -13.78 -11.41 -2.20
N GLY A 39 -14.39 -10.30 -2.66
CA GLY A 39 -14.52 -10.02 -4.10
C GLY A 39 -15.23 -11.15 -4.87
N ASN A 40 -16.25 -11.78 -4.26
CA ASN A 40 -16.98 -12.97 -4.74
C ASN A 40 -16.17 -14.30 -4.72
N ALA A 41 -14.97 -14.34 -4.18
CA ALA A 41 -14.19 -15.58 -4.09
C ALA A 41 -14.80 -16.59 -3.11
N MET A 42 -15.42 -16.13 -2.01
CA MET A 42 -16.07 -17.01 -1.04
C MET A 42 -17.19 -17.85 -1.65
N PRO A 43 -18.15 -17.29 -2.40
CA PRO A 43 -19.16 -18.11 -3.10
C PRO A 43 -18.56 -19.12 -4.06
N GLN A 44 -17.46 -18.80 -4.75
CA GLN A 44 -16.77 -19.74 -5.65
C GLN A 44 -16.15 -20.90 -4.89
N LEU A 45 -15.40 -20.61 -3.83
CA LEU A 45 -14.77 -21.63 -2.98
C LEU A 45 -15.81 -22.58 -2.38
N LEU A 46 -16.92 -22.04 -1.89
CA LEU A 46 -18.02 -22.84 -1.33
C LEU A 46 -18.68 -23.72 -2.39
N ALA A 47 -18.85 -23.20 -3.62
CA ALA A 47 -19.39 -23.99 -4.72
C ALA A 47 -18.48 -25.18 -5.08
N GLU A 48 -17.16 -25.03 -5.03
CA GLU A 48 -16.19 -26.12 -5.24
C GLU A 48 -16.31 -27.20 -4.15
N GLY A 49 -16.42 -26.81 -2.87
CA GLY A 49 -16.64 -27.73 -1.77
C GLY A 49 -17.95 -28.51 -1.91
N ILE A 50 -19.04 -27.81 -2.22
CA ILE A 50 -20.36 -28.38 -2.43
C ILE A 50 -20.37 -29.39 -3.60
N LEU A 51 -19.66 -29.12 -4.69
CA LEU A 51 -19.58 -30.03 -5.85
C LEU A 51 -18.76 -31.28 -5.57
N ARG A 52 -17.84 -31.28 -4.62
CA ARG A 52 -17.07 -32.47 -4.21
C ARG A 52 -17.88 -33.45 -3.39
N ASP A 53 -18.83 -32.97 -2.58
CA ASP A 53 -19.71 -33.82 -1.78
C ASP A 53 -21.03 -34.11 -2.52
N LYS A 54 -21.05 -35.27 -3.22
CA LYS A 54 -22.24 -35.72 -3.94
C LYS A 54 -23.48 -35.97 -3.03
N SER A 55 -23.29 -36.10 -1.70
CA SER A 55 -24.40 -36.30 -0.74
C SER A 55 -25.15 -35.00 -0.51
N TRP A 56 -24.42 -33.90 -0.43
CA TRP A 56 -24.97 -32.55 -0.31
C TRP A 56 -25.77 -32.12 -1.54
N TYR A 57 -25.29 -32.51 -2.73
CA TYR A 57 -25.94 -32.25 -4.02
C TYR A 57 -27.36 -32.83 -4.09
N LYS A 58 -27.63 -33.95 -3.39
CA LYS A 58 -28.97 -34.56 -3.32
C LYS A 58 -29.91 -33.77 -2.40
N SER A 59 -29.42 -33.13 -1.36
CA SER A 59 -30.22 -32.32 -0.43
C SER A 59 -30.58 -30.93 -0.96
N VAL A 60 -29.78 -30.37 -1.89
CA VAL A 60 -29.98 -29.01 -2.49
C VAL A 60 -30.68 -29.06 -3.84
N ARG A 61 -31.32 -30.18 -4.20
CA ARG A 61 -32.06 -30.36 -5.47
C ARG A 61 -33.12 -29.29 -5.79
N SER A 62 -33.50 -28.44 -4.85
CA SER A 62 -34.43 -27.33 -5.08
C SER A 62 -33.77 -26.06 -5.66
N VAL A 63 -32.42 -26.05 -5.79
CA VAL A 63 -31.72 -24.92 -6.43
C VAL A 63 -31.41 -25.30 -7.87
N SER A 64 -32.30 -24.93 -8.80
CA SER A 64 -32.20 -25.14 -10.25
C SER A 64 -30.97 -24.54 -10.93
N ALA A 65 -29.96 -24.13 -10.18
CA ALA A 65 -28.78 -23.38 -10.62
C ALA A 65 -27.59 -24.26 -11.10
N VAL A 66 -27.61 -25.57 -10.90
CA VAL A 66 -26.45 -26.47 -11.10
C VAL A 66 -26.20 -26.87 -12.56
N LYS A 67 -27.05 -26.46 -13.48
CA LYS A 67 -26.78 -26.61 -14.94
C LYS A 67 -26.01 -25.44 -15.56
N THR A 68 -25.65 -24.45 -14.76
CA THR A 68 -24.97 -23.25 -15.23
C THR A 68 -23.47 -23.33 -14.97
N PRO A 69 -22.58 -22.94 -15.91
CA PRO A 69 -21.13 -22.85 -15.64
C PRO A 69 -20.84 -22.02 -14.37
N LEU A 70 -19.78 -22.35 -13.65
CA LEU A 70 -19.36 -21.68 -12.39
C LEU A 70 -19.42 -20.15 -12.48
N SER A 71 -19.06 -19.59 -13.66
CA SER A 71 -19.14 -18.15 -13.97
C SER A 71 -20.55 -17.56 -13.93
N LYS A 72 -21.60 -18.37 -14.16
CA LYS A 72 -23.00 -17.94 -14.03
C LYS A 72 -23.58 -18.14 -12.64
N PHE A 73 -22.96 -18.99 -11.83
CA PHE A 73 -23.33 -19.19 -10.41
C PHE A 73 -22.95 -17.97 -9.57
N VAL A 74 -21.86 -17.29 -9.92
CA VAL A 74 -21.29 -16.13 -9.22
C VAL A 74 -22.01 -14.82 -9.59
N SER A 75 -22.68 -14.76 -10.72
CA SER A 75 -23.23 -13.52 -11.26
C SER A 75 -24.65 -13.23 -10.81
N SER A 76 -24.99 -12.96 -9.61
CA SER A 76 -26.17 -12.11 -9.34
C SER A 76 -27.18 -12.47 -8.27
N LYS A 77 -27.28 -13.68 -7.71
CA LYS A 77 -28.42 -14.00 -6.83
C LYS A 77 -28.18 -14.92 -5.63
N ILE A 78 -26.94 -15.04 -5.14
CA ILE A 78 -26.75 -15.77 -3.87
C ILE A 78 -27.11 -14.83 -2.73
N LYS A 79 -28.14 -15.19 -1.95
CA LYS A 79 -28.50 -14.42 -0.77
C LYS A 79 -27.35 -14.46 0.24
N PRO A 80 -26.97 -13.32 0.84
CA PRO A 80 -25.84 -13.24 1.79
C PRO A 80 -25.91 -14.25 2.93
N ASP A 81 -27.10 -14.48 3.49
CA ASP A 81 -27.33 -15.45 4.55
C ASP A 81 -26.98 -16.89 4.12
N LYS A 82 -27.20 -17.25 2.85
CA LYS A 82 -26.83 -18.58 2.34
C LYS A 82 -25.32 -18.79 2.27
N VAL A 83 -24.57 -17.76 1.91
CA VAL A 83 -23.08 -17.81 1.92
C VAL A 83 -22.58 -18.04 3.33
N LEU A 84 -23.15 -17.34 4.30
CA LEU A 84 -22.79 -17.49 5.71
C LEU A 84 -23.06 -18.91 6.23
N TYR A 85 -24.24 -19.47 5.96
CA TYR A 85 -24.56 -20.85 6.38
C TYR A 85 -23.70 -21.88 5.67
N ALA A 86 -23.42 -21.72 4.38
CA ALA A 86 -22.52 -22.60 3.64
C ALA A 86 -21.09 -22.54 4.20
N LEU A 87 -20.58 -21.36 4.55
CA LEU A 87 -19.27 -21.21 5.20
C LEU A 87 -19.21 -22.01 6.52
N LEU A 88 -20.23 -21.91 7.35
CA LEU A 88 -20.24 -22.57 8.65
C LEU A 88 -20.41 -24.10 8.54
N SER A 89 -21.14 -24.58 7.52
CA SER A 89 -21.27 -26.03 7.25
C SER A 89 -20.02 -26.64 6.63
N GLU A 90 -19.28 -25.87 5.79
CA GLU A 90 -18.09 -26.33 5.06
C GLU A 90 -16.78 -25.80 5.67
N LYS A 91 -16.79 -25.41 6.94
CA LYS A 91 -15.66 -24.74 7.60
C LYS A 91 -14.33 -25.49 7.46
N GLU A 92 -14.33 -26.80 7.58
CA GLU A 92 -13.12 -27.63 7.50
C GLU A 92 -12.49 -27.59 6.09
N PHE A 93 -13.34 -27.67 5.06
CA PHE A 93 -12.89 -27.54 3.68
C PHE A 93 -12.30 -26.14 3.43
N VAL A 94 -13.01 -25.08 3.84
CA VAL A 94 -12.57 -23.68 3.64
C VAL A 94 -11.24 -23.43 4.35
N LEU A 95 -11.09 -23.81 5.61
CA LEU A 95 -9.86 -23.65 6.36
C LEU A 95 -8.69 -24.41 5.72
N THR A 96 -8.94 -25.64 5.24
CA THR A 96 -7.92 -26.47 4.59
C THR A 96 -7.44 -25.84 3.29
N GLU A 97 -8.34 -25.32 2.45
CA GLU A 97 -7.97 -24.70 1.17
C GLU A 97 -7.28 -23.35 1.38
N ILE A 98 -7.67 -22.55 2.38
CA ILE A 98 -6.97 -21.31 2.74
C ILE A 98 -5.53 -21.60 3.19
N GLU A 99 -5.36 -22.58 4.10
CA GLU A 99 -4.03 -22.97 4.61
C GLU A 99 -3.14 -23.52 3.48
N ARG A 100 -3.69 -24.35 2.60
CA ARG A 100 -3.00 -24.86 1.42
C ARG A 100 -2.57 -23.74 0.50
N SER A 101 -3.47 -22.81 0.18
CA SER A 101 -3.21 -21.68 -0.71
C SER A 101 -2.14 -20.75 -0.12
N ARG A 102 -2.20 -20.49 1.18
CA ARG A 102 -1.19 -19.73 1.91
C ARG A 102 0.19 -20.35 1.74
N LYS A 103 0.32 -21.67 1.99
CA LYS A 103 1.61 -22.38 1.85
C LYS A 103 2.15 -22.32 0.42
N ILE A 104 1.29 -22.54 -0.58
CA ILE A 104 1.68 -22.51 -1.99
C ILE A 104 2.17 -21.10 -2.38
N LEU A 105 1.42 -20.06 -2.03
CA LEU A 105 1.84 -18.69 -2.31
C LEU A 105 3.11 -18.33 -1.53
N ASP A 106 3.22 -18.79 -0.30
CA ASP A 106 4.38 -18.58 0.54
C ASP A 106 5.67 -19.14 -0.06
N GLU A 107 5.60 -20.35 -0.58
CA GLU A 107 6.78 -21.08 -1.08
C GLU A 107 7.04 -20.85 -2.58
N GLN A 108 6.02 -20.58 -3.37
CA GLN A 108 6.10 -20.72 -4.82
C GLN A 108 5.54 -19.56 -5.63
N TYR A 109 5.03 -18.46 -5.00
CA TYR A 109 4.27 -17.43 -5.72
C TYR A 109 4.98 -16.92 -6.98
N MET A 110 6.32 -16.77 -6.94
CA MET A 110 7.12 -16.33 -8.08
C MET A 110 7.26 -17.38 -9.19
N ARG A 111 6.92 -18.63 -8.93
CA ARG A 111 7.04 -19.74 -9.91
C ARG A 111 5.69 -20.14 -10.49
N LEU A 112 4.61 -19.68 -9.90
CA LEU A 112 3.27 -20.03 -10.34
C LEU A 112 2.96 -19.40 -11.70
N ALA A 113 2.21 -20.13 -12.52
CA ALA A 113 1.52 -19.52 -13.65
C ALA A 113 0.50 -18.49 -13.11
N PRO A 114 0.23 -17.40 -13.83
CA PRO A 114 -0.68 -16.35 -13.38
C PRO A 114 -2.04 -16.88 -12.93
N GLU A 115 -2.58 -17.86 -13.62
CA GLU A 115 -3.87 -18.47 -13.31
C GLU A 115 -3.87 -19.19 -11.96
N VAL A 116 -2.79 -19.92 -11.69
CA VAL A 116 -2.61 -20.67 -10.44
C VAL A 116 -2.38 -19.70 -9.28
N PHE A 117 -1.57 -18.66 -9.51
CA PHE A 117 -1.39 -17.59 -8.53
C PHE A 117 -2.73 -16.97 -8.12
N LEU A 118 -3.54 -16.60 -9.11
CA LEU A 118 -4.85 -16.00 -8.88
C LEU A 118 -5.80 -16.90 -8.10
N GLN A 119 -5.88 -18.18 -8.47
CA GLN A 119 -6.72 -19.13 -7.74
C GLN A 119 -6.38 -19.15 -6.25
N HIS A 120 -5.08 -19.19 -5.92
CA HIS A 120 -4.65 -19.18 -4.53
C HIS A 120 -4.84 -17.82 -3.85
N TYR A 121 -4.62 -16.72 -4.58
CA TYR A 121 -4.88 -15.38 -4.07
C TYR A 121 -6.37 -15.18 -3.73
N TYR A 122 -7.27 -15.61 -4.61
CA TYR A 122 -8.71 -15.59 -4.35
C TYR A 122 -9.09 -16.39 -3.10
N THR A 123 -8.46 -17.54 -2.92
CA THR A 123 -8.70 -18.35 -1.71
C THR A 123 -8.25 -17.62 -0.45
N LEU A 124 -7.15 -16.83 -0.50
CA LEU A 124 -6.74 -15.99 0.64
C LEU A 124 -7.72 -14.85 0.93
N LEU A 125 -8.39 -14.30 -0.09
CA LEU A 125 -9.45 -13.30 0.12
C LEU A 125 -10.63 -13.89 0.92
N CYS A 126 -10.88 -15.19 0.83
CA CYS A 126 -11.86 -15.84 1.69
C CYS A 126 -11.45 -15.80 3.16
N GLY A 127 -10.16 -16.02 3.45
CA GLY A 127 -9.64 -15.88 4.81
C GLY A 127 -9.72 -14.45 5.35
N LYS A 128 -9.43 -13.47 4.50
CA LYS A 128 -9.64 -12.05 4.81
C LYS A 128 -11.11 -11.77 5.16
N ALA A 129 -12.03 -12.23 4.32
CA ALA A 129 -13.46 -12.01 4.51
C ALA A 129 -13.98 -12.60 5.83
N ILE A 130 -13.44 -13.75 6.27
CA ILE A 130 -13.75 -14.33 7.58
C ILE A 130 -13.33 -13.38 8.71
N ILE A 131 -12.14 -12.78 8.60
CA ILE A 131 -11.66 -11.81 9.60
C ILE A 131 -12.56 -10.57 9.60
N ASP A 132 -12.86 -10.00 8.43
CA ASP A 132 -13.74 -8.83 8.33
C ASP A 132 -15.14 -9.10 8.91
N ALA A 133 -15.71 -10.29 8.66
CA ALA A 133 -16.98 -10.66 9.24
C ALA A 133 -16.92 -10.82 10.76
N ALA A 134 -15.83 -11.39 11.29
CA ALA A 134 -15.68 -11.63 12.73
C ALA A 134 -15.45 -10.34 13.54
N TYR A 135 -14.85 -9.32 12.92
CA TYR A 135 -14.45 -8.08 13.57
C TYR A 135 -15.18 -6.85 13.01
N TYR A 136 -16.28 -7.08 12.31
CA TYR A 136 -17.09 -6.00 11.72
C TYR A 136 -17.38 -4.87 12.74
N PRO A 137 -17.26 -3.57 12.35
CA PRO A 137 -17.00 -3.03 11.02
C PRO A 137 -15.51 -2.87 10.64
N THR A 138 -14.59 -3.46 11.39
CA THR A 138 -13.16 -3.44 11.04
C THR A 138 -12.92 -4.25 9.75
N GLN A 139 -12.11 -3.70 8.85
CA GLN A 139 -11.75 -4.31 7.58
C GLN A 139 -10.24 -4.26 7.36
N ILE A 140 -9.72 -5.26 6.67
CA ILE A 140 -8.31 -5.35 6.30
C ILE A 140 -8.13 -5.41 4.79
N ASP A 141 -6.94 -5.08 4.32
CA ASP A 141 -6.51 -5.30 2.95
C ASP A 141 -5.30 -6.24 2.92
N LEU A 142 -5.31 -7.22 2.02
CA LEU A 142 -4.18 -8.14 1.86
C LEU A 142 -3.02 -7.53 1.07
N GLY A 143 -3.29 -6.51 0.26
CA GLY A 143 -2.29 -5.90 -0.62
C GLY A 143 -1.38 -4.93 0.10
N LEU A 144 -1.96 -3.94 0.76
CA LEU A 144 -1.24 -2.79 1.33
C LEU A 144 -1.21 -2.75 2.86
N GLY A 145 -1.74 -3.75 3.53
CA GLY A 145 -1.91 -3.70 4.97
C GLY A 145 -2.92 -2.65 5.44
N PHE A 146 -3.82 -2.22 4.55
CA PHE A 146 -4.89 -1.31 4.94
C PHE A 146 -5.66 -1.90 6.12
N TYR A 147 -5.87 -1.09 7.14
CA TYR A 147 -6.57 -1.46 8.35
C TYR A 147 -7.68 -0.46 8.64
N GLY A 148 -8.88 -0.77 8.18
CA GLY A 148 -10.09 -0.06 8.60
C GLY A 148 -10.41 -0.41 10.05
N THR A 149 -10.81 0.57 10.86
CA THR A 149 -11.17 0.36 12.26
C THR A 149 -12.58 0.89 12.56
N ALA A 150 -13.24 0.31 13.55
CA ALA A 150 -14.50 0.79 14.09
C ALA A 150 -14.37 2.15 14.82
N PHE A 151 -13.16 2.60 15.03
CA PHE A 151 -12.83 3.84 15.74
C PHE A 151 -12.25 4.88 14.80
N GLY A 152 -12.37 6.13 15.16
CA GLY A 152 -11.69 7.22 14.49
C GLY A 152 -10.19 7.24 14.80
N VAL A 153 -9.53 8.32 14.38
CA VAL A 153 -8.10 8.55 14.58
C VAL A 153 -7.83 9.66 15.62
N ALA A 154 -8.84 10.00 16.42
CA ALA A 154 -8.64 10.81 17.61
C ALA A 154 -7.86 10.01 18.66
N THR A 155 -7.05 10.68 19.45
CA THR A 155 -6.26 10.04 20.52
C THR A 155 -7.09 9.12 21.40
N ALA A 156 -8.28 9.57 21.83
CA ALA A 156 -9.18 8.76 22.64
C ALA A 156 -9.69 7.51 21.90
N ASP A 157 -9.96 7.61 20.61
CA ASP A 157 -10.39 6.49 19.77
C ASP A 157 -9.25 5.48 19.57
N ILE A 158 -8.04 5.96 19.37
CA ILE A 158 -6.84 5.09 19.26
C ILE A 158 -6.64 4.31 20.56
N ILE A 159 -6.70 4.98 21.72
CA ILE A 159 -6.57 4.33 23.03
C ILE A 159 -7.65 3.24 23.22
N ARG A 160 -8.88 3.47 22.77
CA ARG A 160 -9.93 2.44 22.78
C ARG A 160 -9.64 1.31 21.80
N ALA A 161 -9.21 1.64 20.58
CA ALA A 161 -8.95 0.66 19.53
C ALA A 161 -7.85 -0.34 19.92
N VAL A 162 -6.78 0.12 20.59
CA VAL A 162 -5.64 -0.74 20.97
C VAL A 162 -5.96 -1.72 22.11
N THR A 163 -7.08 -1.54 22.81
CA THR A 163 -7.49 -2.39 23.94
C THR A 163 -8.80 -3.16 23.69
N ASP A 164 -9.59 -2.77 22.69
CA ASP A 164 -10.89 -3.40 22.42
C ASP A 164 -10.76 -4.59 21.46
N GLU A 165 -10.57 -5.78 22.04
CA GLU A 165 -10.45 -7.05 21.29
C GLU A 165 -11.71 -7.39 20.45
N ARG A 166 -12.84 -6.74 20.68
CA ARG A 166 -14.05 -6.96 19.88
C ARG A 166 -13.89 -6.49 18.45
N TYR A 167 -13.10 -5.45 18.22
CA TYR A 167 -12.92 -4.82 16.91
C TYR A 167 -11.47 -4.81 16.43
N ASN A 168 -10.52 -5.22 17.28
CA ASN A 168 -9.10 -5.25 16.95
C ASN A 168 -8.60 -6.69 16.85
N PHE A 169 -8.61 -7.24 15.64
CA PHE A 169 -8.16 -8.60 15.34
C PHE A 169 -6.66 -8.81 15.58
N LEU A 170 -5.87 -7.73 15.69
CA LEU A 170 -4.43 -7.82 15.93
C LEU A 170 -4.09 -8.21 17.37
N ILE A 171 -4.95 -7.89 18.34
CA ILE A 171 -4.72 -8.25 19.74
C ILE A 171 -4.51 -9.77 19.92
N PRO A 172 -5.44 -10.67 19.50
CA PRO A 172 -5.20 -12.10 19.59
C PRO A 172 -4.06 -12.57 18.70
N TYR A 173 -3.85 -11.96 17.53
CA TYR A 173 -2.71 -12.28 16.66
C TYR A 173 -1.37 -11.95 17.32
N TYR A 174 -1.19 -10.74 17.85
CA TYR A 174 0.04 -10.33 18.53
C TYR A 174 0.31 -11.16 19.79
N ARG A 175 -0.74 -11.42 20.58
CA ARG A 175 -0.64 -12.28 21.77
C ARG A 175 -0.10 -13.66 21.44
N LYS A 176 -0.52 -14.24 20.33
CA LYS A 176 -0.19 -15.62 19.93
C LYS A 176 1.10 -15.72 19.12
N LYS A 177 1.42 -14.74 18.30
CA LYS A 177 2.50 -14.82 17.30
C LYS A 177 3.69 -13.89 17.56
N VAL A 178 3.44 -12.69 18.10
CA VAL A 178 4.50 -11.68 18.23
C VAL A 178 5.05 -11.61 19.65
N LEU A 179 4.20 -11.54 20.66
CA LEU A 179 4.65 -11.45 22.05
C LEU A 179 5.51 -12.64 22.53
N PRO A 180 5.26 -13.89 22.10
CA PRO A 180 6.17 -14.99 22.42
C PRO A 180 7.59 -14.78 21.89
N GLN A 181 7.73 -14.16 20.70
CA GLN A 181 9.05 -13.83 20.13
C GLN A 181 9.72 -12.71 20.93
N VAL A 182 8.98 -11.63 21.22
CA VAL A 182 9.49 -10.54 22.08
C VAL A 182 9.97 -11.07 23.43
N LYS A 183 9.21 -12.00 24.04
CA LYS A 183 9.61 -12.64 25.31
C LYS A 183 10.83 -13.53 25.18
N ALA A 184 10.99 -14.22 24.05
CA ALA A 184 12.15 -15.12 23.83
C ALA A 184 13.44 -14.34 23.55
N GLU A 185 13.33 -13.23 22.81
CA GLU A 185 14.47 -12.39 22.43
C GLU A 185 14.93 -11.45 23.58
N HIS A 186 14.05 -11.16 24.55
CA HIS A 186 14.33 -10.23 25.67
C HIS A 186 14.96 -8.90 25.21
N PRO A 187 14.38 -8.17 24.26
CA PRO A 187 14.99 -6.96 23.74
C PRO A 187 14.96 -5.82 24.78
N ASP A 188 16.03 -5.05 24.86
CA ASP A 188 16.06 -3.80 25.64
C ASP A 188 15.34 -2.66 24.92
N VAL A 189 15.32 -2.70 23.57
CA VAL A 189 14.75 -1.68 22.71
C VAL A 189 13.90 -2.33 21.61
N VAL A 190 12.72 -1.78 21.35
CA VAL A 190 11.86 -2.13 20.20
C VAL A 190 11.59 -0.88 19.36
N GLY A 191 12.10 -0.88 18.13
CA GLY A 191 11.78 0.15 17.14
C GLY A 191 10.55 -0.22 16.33
N ILE A 192 9.59 0.68 16.24
CA ILE A 192 8.37 0.52 15.41
C ILE A 192 8.36 1.61 14.34
N SER A 193 8.47 1.21 13.07
CA SER A 193 8.40 2.12 11.94
C SER A 193 6.96 2.20 11.42
N MET A 194 6.44 3.42 11.28
CA MET A 194 5.13 3.70 10.68
C MET A 194 5.31 4.57 9.43
N THR A 195 4.80 4.12 8.30
CA THR A 195 4.93 4.80 7.01
C THR A 195 3.62 5.34 6.48
N CYS A 196 2.49 4.74 6.86
CA CYS A 196 1.17 5.15 6.38
C CYS A 196 0.12 5.15 7.49
N GLN A 197 -0.98 5.87 7.24
CA GLN A 197 -2.07 6.09 8.19
C GLN A 197 -2.69 4.77 8.72
N SER A 198 -2.74 3.73 7.90
CA SER A 198 -3.30 2.42 8.27
C SER A 198 -2.46 1.68 9.33
N GLU A 199 -1.23 2.09 9.58
CA GLU A 199 -0.34 1.48 10.57
C GLU A 199 -0.49 2.05 11.98
N LEU A 200 -1.27 3.12 12.18
CA LEU A 200 -1.47 3.73 13.52
C LEU A 200 -1.99 2.73 14.55
N VAL A 201 -3.17 2.15 14.31
CA VAL A 201 -3.76 1.20 15.25
C VAL A 201 -2.90 -0.06 15.41
N PRO A 202 -2.38 -0.68 14.33
CA PRO A 202 -1.42 -1.78 14.44
C PRO A 202 -0.21 -1.48 15.33
N ALA A 203 0.47 -0.36 15.08
CA ALA A 203 1.69 0.00 15.80
C ALA A 203 1.43 0.30 17.27
N PHE A 204 0.41 1.12 17.57
CA PHE A 204 0.04 1.42 18.95
C PHE A 204 -0.49 0.18 19.70
N THR A 205 -1.19 -0.73 19.01
CA THR A 205 -1.61 -2.01 19.61
C THR A 205 -0.40 -2.84 20.02
N LEU A 206 0.59 -2.96 19.13
CA LEU A 206 1.82 -3.69 19.43
C LEU A 206 2.58 -3.05 20.58
N ALA A 207 2.78 -1.73 20.53
CA ALA A 207 3.47 -0.98 21.57
C ALA A 207 2.80 -1.16 22.94
N GLN A 208 1.48 -0.96 23.03
CA GLN A 208 0.70 -1.17 24.25
C GLN A 208 0.85 -2.59 24.82
N MET A 209 0.79 -3.60 23.94
CA MET A 209 0.91 -5.00 24.35
C MET A 209 2.32 -5.34 24.85
N ILE A 210 3.36 -4.80 24.21
CA ILE A 210 4.77 -4.97 24.68
C ILE A 210 4.93 -4.32 26.06
N LYS A 211 4.47 -3.07 26.24
CA LYS A 211 4.51 -2.37 27.52
C LYS A 211 3.75 -3.12 28.63
N SER A 212 2.66 -3.80 28.29
CA SER A 212 1.91 -4.63 29.25
C SER A 212 2.65 -5.89 29.69
N VAL A 213 3.58 -6.39 28.87
CA VAL A 213 4.42 -7.58 29.16
C VAL A 213 5.65 -7.19 29.94
N ASP A 214 6.36 -6.18 29.46
CA ASP A 214 7.55 -5.62 30.14
C ASP A 214 7.60 -4.09 29.93
N PRO A 215 7.30 -3.30 30.95
CA PRO A 215 7.33 -1.84 30.88
C PRO A 215 8.76 -1.28 30.73
N ASN A 216 9.82 -2.06 30.98
CA ASN A 216 11.19 -1.62 30.88
C ASN A 216 11.73 -1.64 29.44
N ILE A 217 11.10 -2.37 28.53
CA ILE A 217 11.46 -2.33 27.10
C ILE A 217 11.26 -0.90 26.58
N HIS A 218 12.33 -0.29 26.10
CA HIS A 218 12.25 1.05 25.50
C HIS A 218 11.63 0.96 24.11
N ILE A 219 10.46 1.59 23.91
CA ILE A 219 9.79 1.62 22.60
C ILE A 219 10.05 2.96 21.94
N VAL A 220 10.64 2.92 20.74
CA VAL A 220 10.85 4.09 19.90
C VAL A 220 10.04 4.00 18.62
N LEU A 221 9.29 5.07 18.31
CA LEU A 221 8.52 5.20 17.08
C LEU A 221 9.31 5.98 16.04
N GLY A 222 9.21 5.58 14.77
CA GLY A 222 9.85 6.26 13.64
C GLY A 222 9.08 6.02 12.35
N GLY A 223 9.68 6.46 11.23
CA GLY A 223 9.10 6.32 9.89
C GLY A 223 8.40 7.58 9.38
N GLY A 224 7.97 7.52 8.11
CA GLY A 224 7.42 8.68 7.41
C GLY A 224 6.18 9.27 8.09
N LEU A 225 5.26 8.42 8.54
CA LEU A 225 4.05 8.86 9.23
C LEU A 225 4.38 9.54 10.57
N VAL A 226 5.32 8.98 11.34
CA VAL A 226 5.75 9.59 12.61
C VAL A 226 6.35 10.97 12.36
N THR A 227 7.19 11.09 11.32
CA THR A 227 7.77 12.37 10.90
C THR A 227 6.70 13.42 10.62
N GLU A 228 5.63 13.04 9.93
CA GLU A 228 4.54 13.95 9.60
C GLU A 228 3.65 14.30 10.80
N LEU A 229 3.45 13.36 11.72
CA LEU A 229 2.54 13.51 12.86
C LEU A 229 3.23 13.81 14.19
N ALA A 230 4.57 13.90 14.23
CA ALA A 230 5.33 14.14 15.47
C ALA A 230 4.79 15.33 16.27
N TYR A 231 4.50 16.45 15.59
CA TYR A 231 3.99 17.67 16.20
C TYR A 231 2.62 17.49 16.89
N ARG A 232 1.78 16.56 16.40
CA ARG A 232 0.50 16.17 17.02
C ARG A 232 0.74 15.19 18.16
N MET A 233 1.56 14.15 17.95
CA MET A 233 1.86 13.15 18.97
C MET A 233 2.45 13.78 20.24
N VAL A 234 3.32 14.80 20.07
CA VAL A 234 3.92 15.55 21.19
C VAL A 234 2.86 16.31 22.03
N LYS A 235 1.79 16.76 21.41
CA LYS A 235 0.69 17.47 22.09
C LYS A 235 -0.32 16.52 22.77
N ASN A 236 -0.16 15.21 22.63
CA ASN A 236 -1.09 14.20 23.13
C ASN A 236 -0.44 13.27 24.15
N PRO A 237 -0.25 13.74 25.43
CA PRO A 237 0.42 12.96 26.47
C PRO A 237 -0.13 11.54 26.70
N PRO A 238 -1.45 11.26 26.55
CA PRO A 238 -1.96 9.91 26.74
C PRO A 238 -1.37 8.86 25.79
N LEU A 239 -0.93 9.24 24.58
CA LEU A 239 -0.25 8.32 23.66
C LEU A 239 1.09 7.85 24.22
N TRP A 240 1.76 8.70 24.99
CA TRP A 240 3.11 8.45 25.55
C TRP A 240 3.13 7.42 26.69
N GLU A 241 1.99 6.84 27.04
CA GLU A 241 1.95 5.66 27.92
C GLU A 241 2.26 4.37 27.15
N MET A 242 2.22 4.40 25.81
CA MET A 242 2.46 3.25 24.95
C MET A 242 3.91 3.19 24.40
N PHE A 243 4.67 4.30 24.45
CA PHE A 243 6.04 4.38 23.95
C PHE A 243 6.87 5.41 24.71
N ASP A 244 8.19 5.38 24.57
CA ASP A 244 9.14 6.19 25.35
C ASP A 244 9.75 7.34 24.56
N SER A 245 9.94 7.15 23.25
CA SER A 245 10.54 8.14 22.37
C SER A 245 9.99 8.04 20.95
N LEU A 246 10.15 9.11 20.17
CA LEU A 246 9.96 9.11 18.73
C LEU A 246 11.10 9.86 18.04
N ILE A 247 11.40 9.46 16.79
CA ILE A 247 12.41 10.08 15.94
C ILE A 247 11.71 10.71 14.73
N GLU A 248 11.88 12.03 14.56
CA GLU A 248 11.38 12.82 13.44
C GLU A 248 12.42 12.86 12.31
N GLY A 249 12.09 12.30 11.13
CA GLY A 249 13.01 12.26 9.99
C GLY A 249 13.88 11.00 9.95
N PRO A 250 15.06 11.08 9.32
CA PRO A 250 15.95 9.93 9.13
C PRO A 250 16.35 9.26 10.43
N GLY A 251 16.18 7.95 10.51
CA GLY A 251 16.44 7.16 11.72
C GLY A 251 17.83 6.54 11.82
N GLU A 252 18.60 6.50 10.74
CA GLU A 252 19.83 5.71 10.62
C GLU A 252 20.85 6.06 11.70
N VAL A 253 21.16 7.35 11.86
CA VAL A 253 22.09 7.84 12.90
C VAL A 253 21.39 7.96 14.25
N ALA A 254 20.16 8.47 14.24
CA ALA A 254 19.39 8.72 15.47
C ALA A 254 19.13 7.44 16.27
N PHE A 255 18.75 6.36 15.59
CA PHE A 255 18.46 5.09 16.24
C PHE A 255 19.74 4.45 16.81
N THR A 256 20.85 4.50 16.09
CA THR A 256 22.15 4.02 16.58
C THR A 256 22.59 4.80 17.83
N GLU A 257 22.52 6.13 17.79
CA GLU A 257 22.89 6.98 18.93
C GLU A 257 21.94 6.79 20.12
N LEU A 258 20.66 6.53 19.88
CA LEU A 258 19.68 6.18 20.92
C LEU A 258 20.10 4.90 21.65
N ILE A 259 20.40 3.82 20.92
CA ILE A 259 20.83 2.54 21.50
C ILE A 259 22.08 2.74 22.35
N GLU A 260 23.11 3.41 21.82
CA GLU A 260 24.35 3.68 22.56
C GLU A 260 24.13 4.44 23.87
N ARG A 261 23.21 5.43 23.84
CA ARG A 261 22.91 6.23 25.05
C ARG A 261 22.10 5.46 26.08
N LEU A 262 21.17 4.63 25.63
CA LEU A 262 20.43 3.73 26.50
C LEU A 262 21.36 2.72 27.19
N GLU A 263 22.28 2.11 26.44
CA GLU A 263 23.28 1.19 26.96
C GLU A 263 24.20 1.87 28.01
N LYS A 264 24.68 3.08 27.68
CA LYS A 264 25.55 3.88 28.58
C LYS A 264 24.75 4.59 29.68
N LYS A 265 23.44 4.52 29.70
CA LYS A 265 22.51 5.23 30.62
C LYS A 265 22.78 6.73 30.67
N THR A 266 23.05 7.35 29.53
CA THR A 266 23.31 8.78 29.38
C THR A 266 22.06 9.51 28.92
N ASP A 267 22.09 10.85 28.99
CA ASP A 267 20.95 11.69 28.58
C ASP A 267 20.62 11.52 27.08
N LEU A 268 19.31 11.46 26.76
CA LEU A 268 18.83 11.28 25.39
C LEU A 268 18.76 12.59 24.59
N GLY A 269 18.92 13.74 25.21
CA GLY A 269 18.84 15.04 24.55
C GLY A 269 19.84 15.27 23.41
N GLY A 270 20.94 14.50 23.40
CA GLY A 270 21.91 14.54 22.31
C GLY A 270 21.58 13.63 21.13
N VAL A 271 20.54 12.77 21.20
CA VAL A 271 20.09 11.97 20.04
C VAL A 271 19.50 12.88 18.98
N PRO A 272 19.90 12.77 17.70
CA PRO A 272 19.35 13.62 16.66
C PRO A 272 17.83 13.44 16.49
N ASN A 273 17.13 14.57 16.31
CA ASN A 273 15.71 14.59 15.93
C ASN A 273 14.76 13.80 16.87
N ILE A 274 15.18 13.56 18.12
CA ILE A 274 14.38 12.79 19.09
C ILE A 274 13.37 13.68 19.81
N PHE A 275 12.20 13.08 20.11
CA PHE A 275 11.35 13.50 21.24
C PHE A 275 11.30 12.34 22.22
N TYR A 276 11.39 12.61 23.51
CA TYR A 276 11.38 11.61 24.56
C TYR A 276 10.74 12.10 25.86
N LYS A 277 10.26 11.17 26.67
CA LYS A 277 9.63 11.47 27.96
C LYS A 277 10.70 11.52 29.06
N GLN A 278 10.81 12.64 29.73
CA GLN A 278 11.71 12.83 30.90
C GLN A 278 10.97 13.52 32.02
N LYS A 279 10.94 12.89 33.20
CA LYS A 279 10.24 13.42 34.39
C LYS A 279 8.80 13.86 34.13
N GLY A 280 8.05 13.09 33.34
CA GLY A 280 6.66 13.36 32.98
C GLY A 280 6.45 14.46 31.93
N LYS A 281 7.52 15.05 31.38
CA LYS A 281 7.44 16.04 30.30
C LYS A 281 8.00 15.44 29.00
N ILE A 282 7.44 15.87 27.87
CA ILE A 282 7.95 15.51 26.54
C ILE A 282 8.98 16.58 26.17
N ILE A 283 10.19 16.14 25.87
CA ILE A 283 11.33 17.00 25.55
C ILE A 283 11.74 16.73 24.11
N LYS A 284 12.03 17.78 23.34
CA LYS A 284 12.68 17.71 22.04
C LYS A 284 14.20 17.75 22.25
N GLY A 285 14.93 16.80 21.64
CA GLY A 285 16.38 16.84 21.61
C GLY A 285 16.90 18.06 20.85
N GLU A 286 18.05 18.54 21.25
CA GLU A 286 18.65 19.78 20.69
C GLU A 286 19.30 19.57 19.32
N LYS A 287 19.79 18.35 19.05
CA LYS A 287 20.54 18.03 17.84
C LYS A 287 19.59 17.81 16.65
N LEU A 288 19.82 18.56 15.59
CA LEU A 288 19.18 18.31 14.28
C LEU A 288 20.21 17.64 13.37
N TYR A 289 19.74 16.70 12.57
CA TYR A 289 20.57 15.95 11.62
C TYR A 289 19.81 15.68 10.31
N GLU A 290 20.52 15.88 9.21
CA GLU A 290 20.09 15.51 7.88
C GLU A 290 21.00 14.40 7.36
N PHE A 291 20.40 13.23 7.14
CA PHE A 291 21.15 12.06 6.68
C PHE A 291 21.65 12.23 5.25
N ASP A 292 22.93 11.94 5.01
CA ASP A 292 23.48 11.81 3.66
C ASP A 292 23.29 10.38 3.17
N ILE A 293 22.39 10.15 2.22
CA ILE A 293 22.10 8.83 1.67
C ILE A 293 23.34 8.14 1.05
N ASN A 294 24.42 8.89 0.79
CA ASN A 294 25.68 8.34 0.33
C ASN A 294 26.47 7.61 1.43
N GLU A 295 26.11 7.82 2.69
CA GLU A 295 26.67 7.13 3.84
C GLU A 295 25.92 5.82 4.16
N ALA A 296 24.76 5.58 3.51
CA ALA A 296 24.00 4.35 3.71
C ALA A 296 24.80 3.13 3.24
N CYS A 297 24.71 2.04 3.99
CA CYS A 297 25.16 0.73 3.52
C CYS A 297 24.14 0.09 2.57
N THR A 298 24.58 -0.93 1.82
CA THR A 298 23.65 -1.77 1.05
C THR A 298 22.64 -2.43 1.99
N PRO A 299 21.32 -2.39 1.70
CA PRO A 299 20.32 -2.96 2.60
C PRO A 299 20.43 -4.48 2.67
N GLU A 300 20.17 -5.03 3.85
CA GLU A 300 20.10 -6.47 4.08
C GLU A 300 18.65 -6.96 4.19
N PHE A 301 18.40 -8.15 3.67
CA PHE A 301 17.08 -8.78 3.64
C PHE A 301 17.13 -10.19 4.24
N PRO A 302 17.20 -10.34 5.57
CA PRO A 302 17.46 -11.64 6.21
C PRO A 302 16.36 -12.67 5.98
N ALA A 303 15.13 -12.25 5.73
CA ALA A 303 13.98 -13.12 5.53
C ALA A 303 13.47 -13.18 4.07
N VAL A 304 14.26 -12.65 3.12
CA VAL A 304 13.81 -12.62 1.73
C VAL A 304 13.92 -14.01 1.07
N ARG A 305 12.92 -14.33 0.28
CA ARG A 305 12.92 -15.56 -0.52
C ARG A 305 13.76 -15.38 -1.78
N PRO A 306 14.44 -16.44 -2.22
CA PRO A 306 15.19 -16.40 -3.49
C PRO A 306 14.29 -15.96 -4.65
N LYS A 307 14.81 -15.12 -5.52
CA LYS A 307 14.12 -14.56 -6.71
C LYS A 307 12.93 -13.65 -6.40
N SER A 308 12.78 -13.16 -5.17
CA SER A 308 11.85 -12.06 -4.89
C SER A 308 12.35 -10.76 -5.51
N PRO A 309 11.45 -9.83 -5.90
CA PRO A 309 11.85 -8.44 -6.13
C PRO A 309 12.43 -7.86 -4.83
N LEU A 310 13.48 -7.05 -4.95
CA LEU A 310 14.05 -6.33 -3.80
C LEU A 310 13.84 -4.83 -3.93
N PRO A 311 13.40 -4.15 -2.87
CA PRO A 311 13.34 -2.71 -2.86
C PRO A 311 14.74 -2.10 -2.70
N LEU A 312 14.98 -0.96 -3.34
CA LEU A 312 16.19 -0.16 -3.16
C LEU A 312 15.84 1.31 -3.29
N GLU A 313 16.16 2.10 -2.27
CA GLU A 313 16.02 3.54 -2.33
C GLU A 313 17.33 4.18 -2.81
N THR A 314 17.24 5.10 -3.76
CA THR A 314 18.38 5.84 -4.27
C THR A 314 18.24 7.34 -4.09
N SER A 315 17.06 7.81 -3.68
CA SER A 315 16.82 9.21 -3.38
C SER A 315 15.67 9.37 -2.39
N SER A 316 15.92 10.04 -1.29
CA SER A 316 14.90 10.48 -0.33
C SER A 316 14.19 11.77 -0.75
N ALA A 317 14.33 12.21 -2.00
CA ALA A 317 13.69 13.39 -2.55
C ALA A 317 13.25 13.17 -4.01
N CYS A 318 12.19 13.89 -4.42
CA CYS A 318 11.80 13.93 -5.82
C CYS A 318 12.60 14.99 -6.56
N TYR A 319 13.28 14.62 -7.65
CA TYR A 319 14.07 15.57 -8.46
C TYR A 319 13.22 16.69 -9.09
N TRP A 320 11.92 16.47 -9.30
CA TRP A 320 11.00 17.51 -9.76
C TRP A 320 10.59 18.45 -8.62
N GLY A 321 10.05 17.92 -7.54
CA GLY A 321 9.76 18.60 -6.28
C GLY A 321 8.84 19.83 -6.35
N ARG A 322 8.04 20.01 -7.42
CA ARG A 322 7.28 21.24 -7.68
C ARG A 322 5.76 21.07 -7.66
N CYS A 323 5.28 19.84 -7.57
CA CYS A 323 3.85 19.57 -7.57
C CYS A 323 3.19 20.12 -6.31
N VAL A 324 2.17 20.96 -6.48
CA VAL A 324 1.55 21.69 -5.35
C VAL A 324 0.78 20.80 -4.39
N PHE A 325 0.30 19.63 -4.84
CA PHE A 325 -0.43 18.68 -4.00
C PHE A 325 0.47 17.73 -3.21
N CYS A 326 1.76 17.67 -3.56
CA CYS A 326 2.69 16.69 -3.02
C CYS A 326 3.43 17.24 -1.79
N TYR A 327 3.63 16.41 -0.78
CA TYR A 327 4.35 16.81 0.43
C TYR A 327 5.87 16.54 0.36
N TYR A 328 6.33 15.72 -0.57
CA TYR A 328 7.77 15.41 -0.74
C TYR A 328 8.70 16.62 -0.89
N PRO A 329 8.30 17.73 -1.48
CA PRO A 329 9.12 18.94 -1.51
C PRO A 329 9.43 19.51 -0.13
N GLN A 330 8.66 19.10 0.88
CA GLN A 330 8.53 19.84 2.14
C GLN A 330 9.29 19.21 3.31
N GLN A 331 9.85 18.03 3.15
CA GLN A 331 10.64 17.41 4.22
C GLN A 331 11.96 18.19 4.45
N GLY A 332 11.80 19.41 4.98
CA GLY A 332 12.85 20.18 5.63
C GLY A 332 13.74 21.08 4.79
N THR A 333 13.72 21.04 3.45
CA THR A 333 14.56 21.93 2.63
C THR A 333 13.89 22.29 1.30
N PRO A 334 14.05 23.56 0.82
CA PRO A 334 13.62 23.91 -0.52
C PRO A 334 14.29 22.97 -1.53
N THR A 335 13.49 22.34 -2.39
CA THR A 335 13.95 21.40 -3.42
C THR A 335 14.91 22.00 -4.46
N TYR A 336 15.27 23.26 -4.29
CA TYR A 336 16.18 24.02 -5.14
C TYR A 336 17.59 24.18 -4.56
N ASP A 337 17.84 23.75 -3.31
CA ASP A 337 19.18 23.73 -2.77
C ASP A 337 19.94 22.53 -3.34
N THR A 338 20.87 22.82 -4.26
CA THR A 338 21.69 21.81 -4.94
C THR A 338 22.54 20.98 -3.98
N LYS A 339 22.98 21.54 -2.85
CA LYS A 339 23.76 20.83 -1.85
C LYS A 339 22.90 19.86 -1.04
N ALA A 340 21.72 20.30 -0.60
CA ALA A 340 20.77 19.43 0.09
C ALA A 340 20.29 18.29 -0.83
N GLN A 341 20.06 18.57 -2.11
CA GLN A 341 19.67 17.56 -3.08
C GLN A 341 20.78 16.53 -3.34
N GLN A 342 22.06 16.93 -3.28
CA GLN A 342 23.19 16.02 -3.41
C GLN A 342 23.25 15.02 -2.26
N LYS A 343 22.99 15.44 -1.02
CA LYS A 343 22.89 14.53 0.14
C LYS A 343 21.71 13.58 0.06
N ARG A 344 20.62 14.00 -0.55
CA ARG A 344 19.38 13.24 -0.70
C ARG A 344 19.36 12.33 -1.93
N THR A 345 20.41 12.34 -2.73
CA THR A 345 20.52 11.53 -3.94
C THR A 345 21.80 10.72 -3.90
N ARG A 346 21.67 9.40 -3.83
CA ARG A 346 22.79 8.47 -3.80
C ARG A 346 23.55 8.52 -5.13
N ARG A 347 24.86 8.57 -5.09
CA ARG A 347 25.72 8.58 -6.27
C ARG A 347 25.51 7.34 -7.11
N THR A 348 25.54 7.47 -8.43
CA THR A 348 25.24 6.36 -9.36
C THR A 348 26.16 5.16 -9.14
N GLU A 349 27.43 5.40 -8.85
CA GLU A 349 28.42 4.34 -8.62
C GLU A 349 28.07 3.49 -7.38
N LEU A 350 27.54 4.13 -6.31
CA LEU A 350 27.09 3.42 -5.12
C LEU A 350 25.81 2.61 -5.40
N VAL A 351 24.86 3.18 -6.14
CA VAL A 351 23.65 2.45 -6.54
C VAL A 351 23.99 1.19 -7.33
N LEU A 352 24.94 1.30 -8.26
CA LEU A 352 25.39 0.17 -9.06
C LEU A 352 26.14 -0.87 -8.24
N ALA A 353 26.91 -0.43 -7.24
CA ALA A 353 27.55 -1.32 -6.28
C ALA A 353 26.52 -2.07 -5.42
N ASP A 354 25.52 -1.36 -4.89
CA ASP A 354 24.41 -1.97 -4.14
C ASP A 354 23.66 -3.01 -4.99
N MET A 355 23.30 -2.67 -6.22
CA MET A 355 22.63 -3.60 -7.14
C MET A 355 23.45 -4.85 -7.41
N LYS A 356 24.78 -4.71 -7.53
CA LYS A 356 25.68 -5.85 -7.74
C LYS A 356 25.71 -6.73 -6.49
N GLU A 357 25.88 -6.17 -5.32
CA GLU A 357 25.91 -6.89 -4.03
C GLU A 357 24.58 -7.62 -3.79
N LEU A 358 23.44 -6.95 -3.98
CA LEU A 358 22.11 -7.55 -3.86
C LEU A 358 21.90 -8.71 -4.83
N LYS A 359 22.44 -8.59 -6.05
CA LYS A 359 22.38 -9.67 -7.04
C LYS A 359 23.20 -10.89 -6.60
N GLU A 360 24.41 -10.67 -6.13
CA GLU A 360 25.30 -11.74 -5.67
C GLU A 360 24.72 -12.45 -4.44
N LYS A 361 24.19 -11.70 -3.49
CA LYS A 361 23.69 -12.21 -2.20
C LYS A 361 22.31 -12.88 -2.31
N TYR A 362 21.37 -12.31 -3.06
CA TYR A 362 19.96 -12.72 -3.05
C TYR A 362 19.44 -13.21 -4.40
N ASN A 363 20.14 -12.95 -5.50
CA ASN A 363 19.70 -13.26 -6.86
C ASN A 363 18.25 -12.86 -7.15
N PRO A 364 17.84 -11.58 -6.92
CA PRO A 364 16.47 -11.13 -7.09
C PRO A 364 16.03 -11.21 -8.56
N VAL A 365 14.71 -11.32 -8.78
CA VAL A 365 14.14 -11.28 -10.14
C VAL A 365 14.25 -9.87 -10.75
N CYS A 366 14.12 -8.85 -9.94
CA CYS A 366 14.33 -7.44 -10.28
C CYS A 366 14.58 -6.60 -9.03
N ILE A 367 15.10 -5.39 -9.23
CA ILE A 367 15.15 -4.33 -8.21
C ILE A 367 13.96 -3.39 -8.45
N GLY A 368 13.16 -3.14 -7.42
CA GLY A 368 12.13 -2.12 -7.41
C GLY A 368 12.65 -0.85 -6.72
N PHE A 369 12.93 0.19 -7.50
CA PHE A 369 13.33 1.45 -6.89
C PHE A 369 12.15 2.12 -6.19
N THR A 370 12.33 2.45 -4.92
CA THR A 370 11.29 3.03 -4.04
C THR A 370 11.33 4.56 -4.00
N ASP A 371 12.18 5.14 -4.83
CA ASP A 371 12.28 6.60 -5.00
C ASP A 371 10.93 7.22 -5.37
N SER A 372 10.62 8.41 -4.84
CA SER A 372 9.42 9.16 -5.22
C SER A 372 9.37 9.49 -6.73
N SER A 373 10.50 9.54 -7.40
CA SER A 373 10.60 9.60 -8.87
C SER A 373 12.04 9.40 -9.34
N LEU A 374 12.28 8.34 -10.08
CA LEU A 374 13.58 8.09 -10.70
C LEU A 374 13.73 8.94 -11.98
N SER A 375 14.81 9.69 -12.11
CA SER A 375 15.02 10.56 -13.28
C SER A 375 15.38 9.76 -14.54
N PRO A 376 15.04 10.25 -15.76
CA PRO A 376 15.44 9.59 -17.01
C PRO A 376 16.95 9.37 -17.10
N LYS A 377 17.75 10.31 -16.61
CA LYS A 377 19.21 10.19 -16.56
C LYS A 377 19.66 9.02 -15.70
N ARG A 378 19.07 8.85 -14.51
CA ARG A 378 19.38 7.72 -13.63
C ARG A 378 18.98 6.39 -14.25
N ILE A 379 17.80 6.34 -14.88
CA ILE A 379 17.33 5.14 -15.62
C ILE A 379 18.35 4.80 -16.73
N GLU A 380 18.81 5.80 -17.46
CA GLU A 380 19.80 5.61 -18.53
C GLU A 380 21.14 5.12 -17.99
N ASP A 381 21.65 5.70 -16.91
CA ASP A 381 22.94 5.35 -16.32
C ASP A 381 22.95 3.87 -15.86
N ILE A 382 21.88 3.44 -15.17
CA ILE A 382 21.72 2.04 -14.77
C ILE A 382 21.62 1.12 -15.99
N ALA A 383 20.83 1.49 -17.00
CA ALA A 383 20.67 0.72 -18.22
C ALA A 383 22.00 0.57 -18.98
N ASN A 384 22.76 1.67 -19.11
CA ASN A 384 24.07 1.65 -19.76
C ASN A 384 25.05 0.70 -19.05
N GLU A 385 25.09 0.75 -17.70
CA GLU A 385 25.97 -0.11 -16.93
C GLU A 385 25.57 -1.58 -17.04
N ASN A 386 24.28 -1.88 -17.03
CA ASN A 386 23.79 -3.23 -17.28
C ASN A 386 24.19 -3.76 -18.67
N LEU A 387 24.14 -2.92 -19.70
CA LEU A 387 24.57 -3.27 -21.04
C LEU A 387 26.09 -3.48 -21.11
N ARG A 388 26.87 -2.59 -20.50
CA ARG A 388 28.34 -2.64 -20.47
C ARG A 388 28.85 -3.88 -19.74
N THR A 389 28.27 -4.20 -18.57
CA THR A 389 28.72 -5.31 -17.72
C THR A 389 28.05 -6.65 -18.06
N LYS A 390 27.08 -6.66 -18.97
CA LYS A 390 26.22 -7.81 -19.28
C LYS A 390 25.48 -8.34 -18.04
N ASN A 391 25.32 -7.50 -17.03
CA ASN A 391 24.74 -7.87 -15.74
C ASN A 391 23.27 -8.26 -15.86
N ARG A 392 22.53 -7.68 -16.82
CA ARG A 392 21.12 -7.94 -17.14
C ARG A 392 20.17 -7.88 -15.94
N MET A 393 20.50 -7.09 -14.90
CA MET A 393 19.61 -6.89 -13.78
C MET A 393 18.38 -6.12 -14.24
N LYS A 394 17.20 -6.69 -14.02
CA LYS A 394 15.93 -6.01 -14.30
C LYS A 394 15.60 -5.02 -13.17
N PHE A 395 14.96 -3.91 -13.54
CA PHE A 395 14.54 -2.92 -12.53
C PHE A 395 13.27 -2.18 -12.95
N SER A 396 12.53 -1.72 -11.95
CA SER A 396 11.32 -0.92 -12.07
C SER A 396 11.38 0.29 -11.14
N ALA A 397 10.56 1.32 -11.39
CA ALA A 397 10.56 2.55 -10.57
C ALA A 397 9.25 3.31 -10.67
N LEU A 398 9.05 4.24 -9.73
CA LEU A 398 8.21 5.41 -10.01
C LEU A 398 9.02 6.38 -10.85
N PHE A 399 8.42 6.93 -11.90
CA PHE A 399 9.09 7.89 -12.79
C PHE A 399 8.10 8.85 -13.44
N ARG A 400 8.61 9.79 -14.23
CA ARG A 400 7.80 10.82 -14.86
C ARG A 400 7.85 10.70 -16.38
N MET A 401 6.77 11.03 -17.06
CA MET A 401 6.71 11.10 -18.53
C MET A 401 7.44 12.36 -19.02
N GLU A 402 8.76 12.31 -19.02
CA GLU A 402 9.64 13.39 -19.47
C GLU A 402 9.85 13.37 -20.98
N ARG A 403 10.21 14.53 -21.56
CA ARG A 403 10.43 14.68 -23.00
C ARG A 403 11.45 13.71 -23.60
N THR A 404 12.41 13.26 -22.81
CA THR A 404 13.42 12.27 -23.22
C THR A 404 12.78 10.99 -23.76
N PHE A 405 11.66 10.55 -23.17
CA PHE A 405 10.93 9.37 -23.61
C PHE A 405 10.14 9.55 -24.94
N LYS A 406 10.16 10.73 -25.54
CA LYS A 406 9.68 10.93 -26.92
C LYS A 406 10.59 10.25 -27.96
N SER A 407 11.83 9.91 -27.60
CA SER A 407 12.72 9.11 -28.45
C SER A 407 12.42 7.63 -28.24
N LEU A 408 11.95 6.97 -29.29
CA LEU A 408 11.76 5.51 -29.28
C LEU A 408 13.11 4.78 -29.08
N GLU A 409 14.18 5.30 -29.68
CA GLU A 409 15.54 4.77 -29.52
C GLU A 409 15.98 4.79 -28.05
N PHE A 410 15.73 5.91 -27.34
CA PHE A 410 15.98 6.01 -25.91
C PHE A 410 15.17 4.95 -25.11
N CYS A 411 13.87 4.83 -25.39
CA CYS A 411 13.02 3.85 -24.73
C CYS A 411 13.51 2.41 -24.97
N GLN A 412 13.86 2.07 -26.21
CA GLN A 412 14.41 0.75 -26.56
C GLN A 412 15.76 0.48 -25.89
N LYS A 413 16.63 1.49 -25.81
CA LYS A 413 17.92 1.41 -25.12
C LYS A 413 17.75 1.08 -23.65
N VAL A 414 16.92 1.84 -22.92
CA VAL A 414 16.73 1.62 -21.48
C VAL A 414 16.02 0.29 -21.19
N ALA A 415 15.05 -0.10 -22.02
CA ALA A 415 14.40 -1.40 -21.93
C ALA A 415 15.39 -2.55 -22.13
N SER A 416 16.25 -2.46 -23.15
CA SER A 416 17.33 -3.43 -23.42
C SER A 416 18.32 -3.49 -22.26
N GLY A 417 18.55 -2.35 -21.58
CA GLY A 417 19.37 -2.24 -20.37
C GLY A 417 18.69 -2.71 -19.08
N GLY A 418 17.48 -3.26 -19.17
CA GLY A 418 16.79 -3.90 -18.04
C GLY A 418 15.67 -3.11 -17.40
N PHE A 419 15.36 -1.90 -17.87
CA PHE A 419 14.23 -1.13 -17.37
C PHE A 419 12.92 -1.76 -17.81
N ILE A 420 12.10 -2.21 -16.83
CA ILE A 420 10.80 -2.86 -17.09
C ILE A 420 9.68 -1.83 -17.21
N GLY A 421 9.81 -0.68 -16.52
CA GLY A 421 8.77 0.31 -16.36
C GLY A 421 8.37 0.50 -14.90
N GLY A 422 7.11 0.76 -14.64
CA GLY A 422 6.57 0.94 -13.28
C GLY A 422 5.45 1.97 -13.22
N HIS A 423 5.46 2.82 -12.21
CA HIS A 423 4.39 3.78 -11.96
C HIS A 423 4.73 5.17 -12.51
N VAL A 424 3.74 5.83 -13.11
CA VAL A 424 3.86 7.21 -13.59
C VAL A 424 2.67 8.06 -13.14
N GLY A 425 2.94 9.27 -12.65
CA GLY A 425 1.90 10.24 -12.34
C GLY A 425 1.56 11.07 -13.57
N LEU A 426 0.34 10.93 -14.11
CA LEU A 426 -0.26 11.84 -15.08
C LEU A 426 -0.97 12.99 -14.38
N GLU A 427 -1.63 12.69 -13.30
CA GLU A 427 -2.51 13.44 -12.41
C GLU A 427 -3.82 13.85 -13.08
N SER A 428 -3.80 14.50 -14.25
CA SER A 428 -5.01 14.87 -14.98
C SER A 428 -4.87 14.72 -16.50
N GLY A 429 -5.94 14.36 -17.16
CA GLY A 429 -6.09 14.43 -18.62
C GLY A 429 -6.32 15.85 -19.14
N SER A 430 -6.43 16.86 -18.27
CA SER A 430 -6.52 18.27 -18.63
C SER A 430 -5.18 18.98 -18.49
N GLN A 431 -4.69 19.62 -19.57
CA GLN A 431 -3.46 20.39 -19.52
C GLN A 431 -3.57 21.57 -18.56
N LYS A 432 -4.72 22.22 -18.49
CA LYS A 432 -5.00 23.31 -17.55
C LYS A 432 -4.78 22.87 -16.11
N VAL A 433 -5.30 21.71 -15.72
CA VAL A 433 -5.13 21.18 -14.37
C VAL A 433 -3.67 20.85 -14.10
N ASN A 434 -2.98 20.18 -15.04
CA ASN A 434 -1.56 19.87 -14.91
C ASN A 434 -0.66 21.13 -14.77
N ASP A 435 -1.04 22.22 -15.42
CA ASP A 435 -0.33 23.50 -15.29
C ASP A 435 -0.62 24.16 -13.91
N ILE A 436 -1.86 24.12 -13.42
CA ILE A 436 -2.24 24.62 -12.07
C ILE A 436 -1.45 23.88 -10.98
N ILE A 437 -1.38 22.56 -11.06
CA ILE A 437 -0.70 21.75 -10.04
C ILE A 437 0.82 21.69 -10.23
N ASN A 438 1.34 22.40 -11.20
CA ASN A 438 2.77 22.44 -11.54
C ASN A 438 3.39 21.05 -11.78
N LYS A 439 2.62 20.15 -12.42
CA LYS A 439 3.10 18.79 -12.73
C LYS A 439 4.24 18.83 -13.75
N GLY A 440 4.24 19.79 -14.68
CA GLY A 440 5.26 19.95 -15.72
C GLY A 440 5.16 18.93 -16.87
N VAL A 441 4.13 18.11 -16.90
CA VAL A 441 3.83 17.18 -18.01
C VAL A 441 3.12 17.96 -19.12
N LYS A 442 3.47 17.68 -20.37
CA LYS A 442 2.78 18.23 -21.56
C LYS A 442 1.97 17.12 -22.23
N LEU A 443 0.65 17.21 -22.12
CA LEU A 443 -0.28 16.14 -22.58
C LEU A 443 -0.12 15.83 -24.08
N LYS A 444 0.21 16.84 -24.91
CA LYS A 444 0.48 16.61 -26.34
C LYS A 444 1.67 15.67 -26.61
N ASP A 445 2.58 15.52 -25.63
CA ASP A 445 3.75 14.62 -25.73
C ASP A 445 3.44 13.23 -25.12
N VAL A 446 2.45 13.14 -24.22
CA VAL A 446 2.15 11.92 -23.44
C VAL A 446 1.72 10.75 -24.32
N GLU A 447 0.88 11.00 -25.32
CA GLU A 447 0.41 9.92 -26.21
C GLU A 447 1.59 9.28 -26.97
N LEU A 448 2.49 10.09 -27.51
CA LEU A 448 3.71 9.60 -28.17
C LEU A 448 4.61 8.86 -27.18
N ILE A 449 4.74 9.36 -25.95
CA ILE A 449 5.54 8.69 -24.90
C ILE A 449 4.96 7.31 -24.58
N LEU A 450 3.66 7.21 -24.36
CA LEU A 450 2.98 5.94 -24.07
C LEU A 450 3.09 4.95 -25.25
N GLU A 451 2.98 5.45 -26.49
CA GLU A 451 3.20 4.63 -27.69
C GLU A 451 4.65 4.10 -27.75
N ASN A 452 5.63 4.94 -27.41
CA ASN A 452 7.04 4.53 -27.37
C ASN A 452 7.30 3.53 -26.24
N PHE A 453 6.68 3.70 -25.07
CA PHE A 453 6.76 2.71 -24.00
C PHE A 453 6.22 1.36 -24.46
N HIS A 454 5.02 1.35 -25.03
CA HIS A 454 4.42 0.13 -25.56
C HIS A 454 5.33 -0.55 -26.60
N LYS A 455 5.83 0.21 -27.60
CA LYS A 455 6.76 -0.31 -28.63
C LYS A 455 8.08 -0.83 -28.06
N ALA A 456 8.59 -0.23 -27.00
CA ALA A 456 9.81 -0.65 -26.31
C ALA A 456 9.58 -1.77 -25.29
N GLY A 457 8.33 -2.15 -25.00
CA GLY A 457 7.96 -3.12 -23.98
C GLY A 457 8.16 -2.62 -22.55
N ILE A 458 8.11 -1.30 -22.34
CA ILE A 458 8.12 -0.66 -21.02
C ILE A 458 6.67 -0.62 -20.49
N LEU A 459 6.43 -1.29 -19.38
CA LEU A 459 5.11 -1.39 -18.77
C LEU A 459 4.83 -0.19 -17.89
N VAL A 460 3.61 0.38 -17.97
CA VAL A 460 3.24 1.54 -17.15
C VAL A 460 1.90 1.35 -16.44
N HIS A 461 1.90 1.74 -15.17
CA HIS A 461 0.70 2.00 -14.37
C HIS A 461 0.57 3.51 -14.17
N VAL A 462 -0.60 4.08 -14.44
CA VAL A 462 -0.79 5.53 -14.45
C VAL A 462 -1.65 5.98 -13.27
N PHE A 463 -1.12 6.92 -12.47
CA PHE A 463 -1.87 7.59 -11.41
C PHE A 463 -2.53 8.87 -11.93
N SER A 464 -3.77 9.10 -11.49
CA SER A 464 -4.46 10.37 -11.66
C SER A 464 -5.24 10.75 -10.41
N ILE A 465 -5.55 12.04 -10.30
CA ILE A 465 -6.26 12.62 -9.16
C ILE A 465 -7.36 13.53 -9.71
N VAL A 466 -8.58 13.37 -9.19
CA VAL A 466 -9.72 14.24 -9.49
C VAL A 466 -10.07 15.12 -8.29
N GLY A 467 -10.65 16.28 -8.53
CA GLY A 467 -11.00 17.25 -7.49
C GLY A 467 -9.91 18.29 -7.21
N MET A 468 -8.98 18.47 -8.15
CA MET A 468 -7.93 19.51 -8.03
C MET A 468 -8.55 20.92 -8.02
N PRO A 469 -7.96 21.88 -7.27
CA PRO A 469 -8.40 23.26 -7.31
C PRO A 469 -8.40 23.83 -8.73
N GLY A 470 -9.50 24.45 -9.13
CA GLY A 470 -9.68 24.98 -10.50
C GLY A 470 -10.05 23.93 -11.56
N GLU A 471 -10.17 22.66 -11.20
CA GLU A 471 -10.70 21.61 -12.05
C GLU A 471 -12.22 21.77 -12.20
N THR A 472 -12.70 21.71 -13.42
CA THR A 472 -14.14 21.67 -13.76
C THR A 472 -14.57 20.24 -14.08
N ASP A 473 -15.88 19.97 -14.11
CA ASP A 473 -16.39 18.65 -14.52
C ASP A 473 -15.94 18.28 -15.94
N LYS A 474 -15.75 19.29 -16.82
CA LYS A 474 -15.16 19.09 -18.15
C LYS A 474 -13.71 18.63 -18.07
N ASP A 475 -12.88 19.28 -17.23
CA ASP A 475 -11.48 18.89 -17.02
C ASP A 475 -11.37 17.46 -16.47
N ALA A 476 -12.24 17.10 -15.51
CA ALA A 476 -12.32 15.74 -14.98
C ALA A 476 -12.74 14.71 -16.06
N MET A 477 -13.68 15.08 -16.93
CA MET A 477 -14.09 14.23 -18.05
C MET A 477 -12.95 14.05 -19.07
N GLU A 478 -12.09 15.04 -19.29
CA GLU A 478 -10.89 14.90 -20.13
C GLU A 478 -9.94 13.79 -19.56
N THR A 479 -9.85 13.65 -18.23
CA THR A 479 -9.12 12.56 -17.58
C THR A 479 -9.78 11.20 -17.86
N PHE A 480 -11.09 11.11 -17.73
CA PHE A 480 -11.84 9.90 -18.05
C PHE A 480 -11.65 9.48 -19.52
N ASP A 481 -11.82 10.40 -20.46
CA ASP A 481 -11.66 10.15 -21.89
C ASP A 481 -10.22 9.79 -22.27
N PHE A 482 -9.22 10.35 -21.57
CA PHE A 482 -7.83 9.99 -21.73
C PHE A 482 -7.62 8.48 -21.45
N PHE A 483 -8.07 7.99 -20.30
CA PHE A 483 -7.94 6.57 -19.96
C PHE A 483 -8.75 5.67 -20.89
N LYS A 484 -9.98 6.05 -21.22
CA LYS A 484 -10.82 5.32 -22.18
C LYS A 484 -10.13 5.18 -23.55
N ARG A 485 -9.41 6.20 -24.02
CA ARG A 485 -8.74 6.19 -25.32
C ARG A 485 -7.43 5.41 -25.31
N LEU A 486 -6.64 5.52 -24.24
CA LEU A 486 -5.27 5.01 -24.19
C LEU A 486 -5.10 3.73 -23.37
N HIS A 487 -6.17 3.10 -22.90
CA HIS A 487 -6.11 1.92 -22.02
C HIS A 487 -5.25 0.77 -22.57
N LYS A 488 -5.17 0.62 -23.89
CA LYS A 488 -4.37 -0.45 -24.53
C LYS A 488 -2.86 -0.28 -24.38
N GLN A 489 -2.38 0.96 -24.16
CA GLN A 489 -0.98 1.29 -23.88
C GLN A 489 -0.64 1.22 -22.40
N LEU A 490 -1.63 0.99 -21.53
CA LEU A 490 -1.48 1.01 -20.06
C LEU A 490 -1.55 -0.42 -19.52
N GLU A 491 -0.54 -1.23 -19.84
CA GLU A 491 -0.54 -2.68 -19.58
C GLU A 491 -0.62 -3.03 -18.08
N LEU A 492 -0.09 -2.16 -17.20
CA LEU A 492 -0.21 -2.33 -15.75
C LEU A 492 -1.50 -1.69 -15.20
N GLY A 493 -2.27 -1.01 -16.06
CA GLY A 493 -3.51 -0.34 -15.69
C GLY A 493 -3.33 1.11 -15.25
N PHE A 494 -4.35 1.61 -14.60
CA PHE A 494 -4.42 3.00 -14.11
C PHE A 494 -5.36 3.11 -12.92
N VAL A 495 -5.25 4.20 -12.17
CA VAL A 495 -6.13 4.50 -11.05
C VAL A 495 -6.50 5.97 -11.02
N VAL A 496 -7.70 6.26 -10.55
CA VAL A 496 -8.21 7.62 -10.34
C VAL A 496 -8.43 7.80 -8.83
N TYR A 497 -7.60 8.60 -8.19
CA TYR A 497 -7.76 8.93 -6.77
C TYR A 497 -8.56 10.22 -6.58
N PRO A 498 -9.28 10.37 -5.47
CA PRO A 498 -9.77 11.67 -5.06
C PRO A 498 -8.62 12.52 -4.51
N LEU A 499 -8.73 13.85 -4.61
CA LEU A 499 -7.76 14.73 -3.97
C LEU A 499 -7.85 14.63 -2.44
N TYR A 500 -6.70 14.40 -1.82
CA TYR A 500 -6.44 14.63 -0.40
C TYR A 500 -5.52 15.83 -0.24
N VAL A 501 -5.93 16.82 0.54
CA VAL A 501 -5.06 17.96 0.86
C VAL A 501 -4.22 17.59 2.07
N LEU A 502 -2.97 17.20 1.82
CA LEU A 502 -2.01 16.87 2.87
C LEU A 502 -1.54 18.12 3.59
N GLU A 503 -1.50 18.12 4.93
CA GLU A 503 -1.20 19.32 5.74
C GLU A 503 0.16 19.95 5.42
N HIS A 504 1.14 19.15 5.05
CA HIS A 504 2.48 19.61 4.69
C HIS A 504 2.69 19.86 3.18
N SER A 505 1.61 19.91 2.40
CA SER A 505 1.68 20.20 0.97
C SER A 505 1.59 21.71 0.67
N PRO A 506 2.12 22.17 -0.48
CA PRO A 506 1.88 23.54 -0.94
C PRO A 506 0.41 23.93 -1.04
N LEU A 507 -0.48 22.97 -1.36
CA LEU A 507 -1.92 23.21 -1.34
C LEU A 507 -2.42 23.64 0.03
N ALA A 508 -1.87 23.08 1.10
CA ALA A 508 -2.30 23.42 2.45
C ALA A 508 -1.78 24.80 2.90
N TYR A 509 -0.46 25.04 2.86
CA TYR A 509 0.06 26.31 3.38
C TYR A 509 -0.04 27.49 2.41
N ARG A 510 -0.38 27.25 1.13
CA ARG A 510 -0.72 28.27 0.14
C ARG A 510 -2.20 28.22 -0.23
N ALA A 511 -3.06 27.66 0.64
CA ALA A 511 -4.47 27.42 0.39
C ALA A 511 -5.22 28.64 -0.23
N PRO A 512 -5.02 29.89 0.22
CA PRO A 512 -5.69 31.04 -0.39
C PRO A 512 -5.37 31.24 -1.87
N GLU A 513 -4.16 30.92 -2.32
CA GLU A 513 -3.76 31.06 -3.74
C GLU A 513 -4.57 30.11 -4.64
N PHE A 514 -5.01 28.97 -4.07
CA PHE A 514 -5.83 27.96 -4.74
C PHE A 514 -7.32 28.10 -4.43
N LYS A 515 -7.74 29.20 -3.78
CA LYS A 515 -9.10 29.42 -3.30
C LYS A 515 -9.60 28.27 -2.40
N LEU A 516 -8.70 27.67 -1.64
CA LEU A 516 -9.03 26.62 -0.70
C LEU A 516 -9.31 27.22 0.67
N LYS A 517 -10.43 26.79 1.26
CA LYS A 517 -10.74 26.97 2.67
C LYS A 517 -10.58 25.63 3.36
N LEU A 518 -9.54 25.52 4.18
CA LEU A 518 -9.25 24.31 4.94
C LEU A 518 -10.06 24.27 6.23
N THR A 519 -10.45 23.07 6.65
CA THR A 519 -11.04 22.83 7.96
C THR A 519 -9.91 22.54 8.95
N PRO A 520 -9.74 23.33 10.01
CA PRO A 520 -8.71 23.05 11.01
C PRO A 520 -8.88 21.64 11.60
N VAL A 521 -7.81 20.89 11.64
CA VAL A 521 -7.77 19.57 12.26
C VAL A 521 -7.38 19.74 13.74
N PRO A 522 -8.20 19.28 14.70
CA PRO A 522 -7.84 19.29 16.11
C PRO A 522 -6.51 18.59 16.39
N ASP A 523 -5.75 19.05 17.38
CA ASP A 523 -4.42 18.50 17.70
C ASP A 523 -4.46 17.03 18.12
N ASP A 524 -5.56 16.56 18.65
CA ASP A 524 -5.77 15.17 19.08
C ASP A 524 -6.18 14.22 17.96
N ILE A 525 -6.37 14.72 16.74
CA ILE A 525 -6.69 13.93 15.55
C ILE A 525 -5.40 13.60 14.78
N LEU A 526 -5.03 12.32 14.72
CA LEU A 526 -3.83 11.87 14.04
C LEU A 526 -4.09 11.55 12.56
N VAL A 527 -4.20 12.58 11.73
CA VAL A 527 -4.38 12.47 10.27
C VAL A 527 -3.35 13.30 9.52
N GLN A 528 -3.03 12.86 8.30
CA GLN A 528 -2.12 13.54 7.38
C GLN A 528 -2.85 14.55 6.49
N ALA A 529 -4.14 14.37 6.26
CA ALA A 529 -4.93 15.19 5.35
C ALA A 529 -5.97 16.02 6.11
N THR A 530 -6.27 17.19 5.59
CA THR A 530 -7.30 18.09 6.08
C THR A 530 -8.48 18.16 5.12
N ASP A 531 -9.68 18.33 5.64
CA ASP A 531 -10.86 18.63 4.84
C ASP A 531 -10.77 20.03 4.24
N TYR A 532 -11.37 20.18 3.06
CA TYR A 532 -11.31 21.44 2.31
C TYR A 532 -12.61 21.74 1.56
N ARG A 533 -12.75 23.00 1.18
CA ARG A 533 -13.73 23.46 0.20
C ARG A 533 -13.04 24.41 -0.77
N VAL A 534 -13.43 24.39 -2.04
CA VAL A 534 -12.95 25.34 -3.03
C VAL A 534 -13.96 26.48 -3.14
N GLU A 535 -13.52 27.72 -2.88
CA GLU A 535 -14.39 28.91 -2.98
C GLU A 535 -14.89 29.14 -4.42
N GLY A 536 -16.19 29.33 -4.56
CA GLY A 536 -16.83 29.54 -5.87
C GLY A 536 -16.92 28.29 -6.75
N ALA A 537 -16.66 27.10 -6.20
CA ALA A 537 -16.83 25.81 -6.88
C ALA A 537 -17.53 24.80 -5.98
N GLU A 538 -18.18 23.81 -6.59
CA GLU A 538 -18.79 22.69 -5.86
C GLU A 538 -17.78 21.60 -5.44
N THR A 539 -16.48 21.81 -5.70
CA THR A 539 -15.44 20.83 -5.41
C THR A 539 -15.24 20.69 -3.90
N SER A 540 -15.30 19.47 -3.41
CA SER A 540 -15.14 19.09 -2.00
C SER A 540 -14.56 17.67 -1.94
N PRO A 541 -14.03 17.21 -0.78
CA PRO A 541 -13.58 15.84 -0.62
C PRO A 541 -14.65 14.80 -1.00
N ALA A 542 -15.90 15.03 -0.61
CA ALA A 542 -17.01 14.14 -0.92
C ALA A 542 -17.27 14.07 -2.44
N LYS A 543 -17.34 15.22 -3.14
CA LYS A 543 -17.51 15.24 -4.61
C LYS A 543 -16.34 14.55 -5.31
N SER A 544 -15.10 14.83 -4.89
CA SER A 544 -13.90 14.20 -5.44
C SER A 544 -13.94 12.68 -5.27
N MET A 545 -14.34 12.21 -4.08
CA MET A 545 -14.49 10.78 -3.79
C MET A 545 -15.56 10.14 -4.66
N MET A 546 -16.74 10.75 -4.80
CA MET A 546 -17.81 10.22 -5.64
C MET A 546 -17.40 10.18 -7.12
N THR A 547 -16.70 11.20 -7.61
CA THR A 547 -16.18 11.23 -8.98
C THR A 547 -15.16 10.13 -9.20
N SER A 548 -14.21 9.96 -8.27
CA SER A 548 -13.20 8.89 -8.30
C SER A 548 -13.85 7.50 -8.35
N ILE A 549 -14.82 7.22 -7.48
CA ILE A 549 -15.55 5.94 -7.44
C ILE A 549 -16.29 5.72 -8.78
N SER A 550 -17.05 6.72 -9.24
CA SER A 550 -17.81 6.62 -10.49
C SER A 550 -16.91 6.36 -11.70
N TYR A 551 -15.75 7.04 -11.77
CA TYR A 551 -14.79 6.83 -12.86
C TYR A 551 -14.14 5.46 -12.77
N SER A 552 -13.73 5.02 -11.57
CA SER A 552 -13.16 3.71 -11.34
C SER A 552 -14.10 2.58 -11.74
N GLU A 553 -15.40 2.68 -11.40
CA GLU A 553 -16.43 1.71 -11.82
C GLU A 553 -16.61 1.68 -13.34
N GLN A 554 -16.80 2.85 -13.97
CA GLN A 554 -17.03 2.94 -15.41
C GLN A 554 -15.81 2.52 -16.23
N LEU A 555 -14.59 2.82 -15.75
CA LEU A 555 -13.33 2.50 -16.39
C LEU A 555 -12.86 1.06 -16.10
N SER A 556 -13.41 0.37 -15.10
CA SER A 556 -13.02 -0.98 -14.71
C SER A 556 -13.04 -1.99 -15.87
N ARG A 557 -13.93 -1.80 -16.85
CA ARG A 557 -14.02 -2.63 -18.06
C ARG A 557 -12.81 -2.51 -19.00
N TYR A 558 -12.01 -1.46 -18.85
CA TYR A 558 -10.79 -1.22 -19.63
C TYR A 558 -9.53 -1.65 -18.91
N LEU A 559 -9.66 -1.98 -17.62
CA LEU A 559 -8.55 -2.50 -16.83
C LEU A 559 -8.34 -3.98 -17.13
N HIS A 560 -7.12 -4.44 -16.87
CA HIS A 560 -6.85 -5.87 -16.85
C HIS A 560 -7.86 -6.57 -15.94
N PRO A 561 -8.46 -7.71 -16.33
CA PRO A 561 -9.45 -8.41 -15.50
C PRO A 561 -9.00 -8.66 -14.06
N LEU A 562 -7.70 -8.81 -13.85
CA LEU A 562 -7.08 -9.00 -12.54
C LEU A 562 -7.22 -7.79 -11.62
N ASN A 563 -7.29 -6.57 -12.17
CA ASN A 563 -7.48 -5.34 -11.40
C ASN A 563 -8.84 -5.28 -10.68
N ARG A 564 -9.76 -6.17 -11.04
CA ARG A 564 -11.06 -6.26 -10.36
C ARG A 564 -11.00 -7.00 -9.04
N VAL A 565 -9.89 -7.65 -8.75
CA VAL A 565 -9.79 -8.63 -7.67
C VAL A 565 -8.53 -8.49 -6.84
N ILE A 566 -7.43 -8.12 -7.49
CA ILE A 566 -6.16 -7.85 -6.82
C ILE A 566 -6.02 -6.33 -6.72
N ASP A 567 -5.60 -5.85 -5.57
CA ASP A 567 -5.22 -4.44 -5.46
C ASP A 567 -4.15 -4.10 -6.51
N ILE A 568 -4.21 -2.87 -6.98
CA ILE A 568 -3.46 -2.48 -8.17
C ILE A 568 -1.95 -2.53 -7.97
N GLU A 569 -1.47 -2.35 -6.75
CA GLU A 569 -0.04 -2.36 -6.44
C GLU A 569 0.50 -3.79 -6.39
N SER A 570 -0.19 -4.71 -5.74
CA SER A 570 0.15 -6.13 -5.76
C SER A 570 0.10 -6.69 -7.18
N LEU A 571 -0.90 -6.31 -7.98
CA LEU A 571 -0.97 -6.71 -9.38
C LEU A 571 0.20 -6.14 -10.19
N THR A 572 0.50 -4.86 -10.02
CA THR A 572 1.62 -4.20 -10.71
C THR A 572 2.94 -4.91 -10.40
N MET A 573 3.22 -5.19 -9.14
CA MET A 573 4.42 -5.92 -8.72
C MET A 573 4.44 -7.34 -9.29
N PHE A 574 3.30 -8.04 -9.31
CA PHE A 574 3.20 -9.36 -9.91
C PHE A 574 3.49 -9.33 -11.42
N LEU A 575 2.88 -8.41 -12.18
CA LEU A 575 3.08 -8.29 -13.63
C LEU A 575 4.52 -7.88 -13.98
N ILE A 576 5.11 -6.96 -13.20
CA ILE A 576 6.53 -6.59 -13.32
C ILE A 576 7.42 -7.82 -13.12
N ALA A 577 7.14 -8.62 -12.10
CA ALA A 577 7.88 -9.85 -11.83
C ALA A 577 7.71 -10.90 -12.94
N GLN A 578 6.53 -11.03 -13.53
CA GLN A 578 6.30 -11.91 -14.68
C GLN A 578 7.07 -11.41 -15.92
N LYS A 579 7.03 -10.11 -16.21
CA LYS A 579 7.81 -9.51 -17.29
C LYS A 579 9.31 -9.69 -17.09
N ALA A 580 9.80 -9.57 -15.86
CA ALA A 580 11.21 -9.84 -15.54
C ALA A 580 11.65 -11.27 -15.87
N LYS A 581 10.72 -12.24 -15.85
CA LYS A 581 10.93 -13.64 -16.27
C LYS A 581 10.75 -13.86 -17.76
N GLY A 582 10.43 -12.82 -18.54
CA GLY A 582 10.15 -12.92 -19.97
C GLY A 582 8.72 -13.32 -20.32
N ILE A 583 7.78 -13.24 -19.38
CA ILE A 583 6.36 -13.49 -19.62
C ILE A 583 5.69 -12.16 -19.95
N GLU A 584 5.11 -12.06 -21.15
CA GLU A 584 4.40 -10.85 -21.57
C GLU A 584 3.02 -10.76 -20.87
N PRO A 585 2.71 -9.65 -20.18
CA PRO A 585 1.42 -9.48 -19.49
C PRO A 585 0.20 -9.65 -20.40
N GLY A 586 0.26 -9.17 -21.65
CA GLY A 586 -0.82 -9.31 -22.62
C GLY A 586 -1.15 -10.76 -23.00
N LYS A 587 -0.21 -11.69 -22.89
CA LYS A 587 -0.46 -13.13 -23.14
C LYS A 587 -1.19 -13.82 -21.99
N ILE A 588 -1.33 -13.15 -20.84
CA ILE A 588 -2.15 -13.63 -19.73
C ILE A 588 -3.63 -13.52 -20.08
N HIS A 589 -4.01 -12.56 -20.93
CA HIS A 589 -5.39 -12.40 -21.42
C HIS A 589 -5.88 -13.51 -22.33
N ASP A 590 -5.01 -14.04 -23.20
CA ASP A 590 -5.41 -14.99 -24.26
C ASP A 590 -5.65 -16.41 -23.73
N ARG A 591 -5.29 -16.70 -22.50
CA ARG A 591 -5.40 -18.05 -21.91
C ARG A 591 -6.75 -18.36 -21.25
N GLY A 592 -7.78 -17.61 -21.57
CA GLY A 592 -9.16 -18.04 -21.33
C GLY A 592 -9.70 -17.74 -19.94
N PHE A 593 -9.26 -16.68 -19.27
CA PHE A 593 -9.96 -16.15 -18.10
C PHE A 593 -11.31 -15.56 -18.50
N LYS A 594 -12.34 -16.37 -18.52
CA LYS A 594 -13.73 -15.92 -18.41
C LYS A 594 -14.04 -15.79 -16.92
N ILE A 595 -13.72 -14.62 -16.34
CA ILE A 595 -14.22 -14.22 -15.01
C ILE A 595 -15.71 -13.91 -15.10
#